data_60cbb134690536f5fba984c9c1da068f
#
_entry.id   60cbb134690536f5fba984c9c1da068f
#
_cell.length_a   1.000
_cell.length_b   1.000
_cell.length_c   1.000
_cell.angle_alpha   90.00
_cell.angle_beta   90.00
_cell.angle_gamma   90.00
#
_symmetry.space_group_name_H-M   'P 1'
#
loop_
_entity.id
_entity.type
_entity.pdbx_description
1 polymer ?
#
loop_
_entity_poly.entity_id
_entity_poly.type
_entity_poly.pdbx_seq_one_letter_code
_entity_poly.pdbx_strand_id
1 'polypeptide(L)'
;GNGRQLVYRIPKEGSSVWVENLVLLKDAPHSPQGLSFINYMLRPEVIAKSSNYLGYPNANKTATPLVDQVLRDNPGAYPSAATLATLFPGKPLPLKTERIRTRVWTKVKSGT
;
A
#
# COMPACT_ATOMS: atom_id res chain seq x y z
N GLY A 1 -21.60 -13.81 7.23
CA GLY A 1 -21.41 -13.09 5.96
C GLY A 1 -22.54 -13.41 5.02
N ASN A 2 -23.02 -12.42 4.26
CA ASN A 2 -24.23 -12.50 3.40
C ASN A 2 -24.02 -13.32 2.10
N GLY A 3 -23.04 -14.23 2.05
CA GLY A 3 -22.76 -15.06 0.87
C GLY A 3 -22.30 -14.30 -0.39
N ARG A 4 -22.04 -12.97 -0.28
CA ARG A 4 -21.54 -12.17 -1.39
C ARG A 4 -20.03 -12.27 -1.47
N GLN A 5 -19.52 -12.65 -2.63
CA GLN A 5 -18.10 -12.65 -2.92
C GLN A 5 -17.73 -11.27 -3.47
N LEU A 6 -16.80 -10.60 -2.77
CA LEU A 6 -16.20 -9.34 -3.24
C LEU A 6 -14.93 -9.66 -4.02
N VAL A 7 -14.78 -9.06 -5.19
CA VAL A 7 -13.60 -9.19 -6.03
C VAL A 7 -13.02 -7.82 -6.30
N TYR A 8 -11.74 -7.63 -5.95
CA TYR A 8 -10.99 -6.44 -6.33
C TYR A 8 -10.34 -6.66 -7.71
N ARG A 9 -10.52 -5.69 -8.60
CA ARG A 9 -9.89 -5.71 -9.94
C ARG A 9 -9.32 -4.34 -10.27
N ILE A 10 -8.13 -4.35 -10.85
CA ILE A 10 -7.52 -3.16 -11.44
C ILE A 10 -8.14 -2.98 -12.84
N PRO A 11 -8.70 -1.81 -13.17
CA PRO A 11 -9.25 -1.54 -14.49
C PRO A 11 -8.16 -1.58 -15.58
N LYS A 12 -8.57 -1.87 -16.83
CA LYS A 12 -7.65 -1.88 -17.97
C LYS A 12 -7.04 -0.51 -18.28
N GLU A 13 -7.74 0.55 -17.89
CA GLU A 13 -7.31 1.95 -18.01
C GLU A 13 -6.21 2.32 -17.01
N GLY A 14 -5.92 1.45 -16.06
CA GLY A 14 -4.99 1.70 -14.97
C GLY A 14 -5.67 2.19 -13.70
N SER A 15 -4.87 2.40 -12.68
CA SER A 15 -5.31 2.88 -11.37
C SER A 15 -4.20 3.66 -10.68
N SER A 16 -4.56 4.46 -9.68
CA SER A 16 -3.55 5.07 -8.83
C SER A 16 -2.86 4.02 -7.97
N VAL A 17 -1.55 4.18 -7.80
CA VAL A 17 -0.74 3.39 -6.88
C VAL A 17 -0.04 4.32 -5.90
N TRP A 18 0.10 3.87 -4.66
CA TRP A 18 0.94 4.53 -3.66
C TRP A 18 1.81 3.49 -2.97
N VAL A 19 2.92 3.95 -2.43
CA VAL A 19 3.85 3.12 -1.67
C VAL A 19 3.97 3.71 -0.28
N GLU A 20 3.66 2.92 0.72
CA GLU A 20 3.87 3.30 2.12
C GLU A 20 5.35 3.15 2.46
N ASN A 21 5.88 4.12 3.19
CA ASN A 21 7.29 4.18 3.53
C ASN A 21 7.47 4.37 5.04
N LEU A 22 8.44 3.65 5.60
CA LEU A 22 8.99 3.97 6.90
C LEU A 22 10.09 5.01 6.72
N VAL A 23 9.98 6.13 7.41
CA VAL A 23 10.95 7.22 7.32
C VAL A 23 11.47 7.59 8.69
N LEU A 24 12.73 8.02 8.74
CA LEU A 24 13.34 8.58 9.92
C LEU A 24 13.42 10.10 9.77
N LEU A 25 12.85 10.84 10.71
CA LEU A 25 12.94 12.29 10.72
C LEU A 25 14.38 12.72 11.01
N LYS A 26 14.82 13.84 10.38
CA LYS A 26 16.19 14.35 10.49
C LYS A 26 16.63 14.55 11.96
N ASP A 27 15.71 15.03 12.78
CA ASP A 27 15.99 15.39 14.18
C ASP A 27 15.43 14.34 15.16
N ALA A 28 15.26 13.09 14.71
CA ALA A 28 14.76 12.01 15.57
C ALA A 28 15.77 11.72 16.71
N PRO A 29 15.36 11.79 17.99
CA PRO A 29 16.27 11.66 19.13
C PRO A 29 16.87 10.27 19.26
N HIS A 30 16.22 9.24 18.71
CA HIS A 30 16.64 7.83 18.76
C HIS A 30 16.87 7.26 17.36
N SER A 31 17.61 7.99 16.52
CA SER A 31 17.88 7.61 15.13
C SER A 31 18.49 6.21 14.96
N PRO A 32 19.48 5.76 15.77
CA PRO A 32 20.00 4.40 15.63
C PRO A 32 18.97 3.31 15.88
N GLN A 33 18.08 3.49 16.86
CA GLN A 33 17.01 2.55 17.16
C GLN A 33 15.95 2.53 16.04
N GLY A 34 15.61 3.72 15.50
CA GLY A 34 14.72 3.84 14.34
C GLY A 34 15.27 3.12 13.11
N LEU A 35 16.55 3.27 12.81
CA LEU A 35 17.20 2.55 11.71
C LEU A 35 17.23 1.04 11.97
N SER A 36 17.50 0.61 13.20
CA SER A 36 17.45 -0.81 13.58
C SER A 36 16.06 -1.40 13.36
N PHE A 37 15.00 -0.66 13.70
CA PHE A 37 13.62 -1.07 13.44
C PHE A 37 13.33 -1.19 11.93
N ILE A 38 13.71 -0.19 11.13
CA ILE A 38 13.53 -0.22 9.67
C ILE A 38 14.27 -1.44 9.08
N ASN A 39 15.53 -1.67 9.50
CA ASN A 39 16.29 -2.83 9.04
C ASN A 39 15.66 -4.16 9.46
N TYR A 40 15.08 -4.23 10.66
CA TYR A 40 14.33 -5.41 11.09
C TYR A 40 13.11 -5.65 10.20
N MET A 41 12.32 -4.61 9.88
CA MET A 41 11.16 -4.71 9.02
C MET A 41 11.49 -5.11 7.58
N LEU A 42 12.71 -4.78 7.10
CA LEU A 42 13.19 -5.16 5.76
C LEU A 42 13.60 -6.63 5.63
N ARG A 43 13.69 -7.38 6.72
CA ARG A 43 13.99 -8.82 6.65
C ARG A 43 12.88 -9.54 5.91
N PRO A 44 13.20 -10.44 4.95
CA PRO A 44 12.19 -11.11 4.13
C PRO A 44 11.12 -11.83 4.95
N GLU A 45 11.53 -12.56 5.99
CA GLU A 45 10.63 -13.30 6.85
C GLU A 45 9.72 -12.40 7.71
N VAL A 46 10.16 -11.20 8.04
CA VAL A 46 9.39 -10.24 8.84
C VAL A 46 8.35 -9.56 7.96
N ILE A 47 8.78 -8.99 6.82
CA ILE A 47 7.86 -8.27 5.94
C ILE A 47 6.86 -9.20 5.26
N ALA A 48 7.21 -10.46 4.98
CA ALA A 48 6.27 -11.46 4.48
C ALA A 48 5.16 -11.76 5.50
N LYS A 49 5.49 -11.89 6.79
CA LYS A 49 4.48 -12.04 7.85
C LYS A 49 3.54 -10.84 7.92
N SER A 50 4.07 -9.64 7.79
CA SER A 50 3.25 -8.43 7.76
C SER A 50 2.31 -8.43 6.54
N SER A 51 2.80 -8.82 5.36
CA SER A 51 1.98 -8.95 4.16
C SER A 51 0.85 -9.97 4.34
N ASN A 52 1.16 -11.14 4.87
CA ASN A 52 0.18 -12.20 5.10
C ASN A 52 -0.90 -11.77 6.12
N TYR A 53 -0.50 -11.05 7.17
CA TYR A 53 -1.43 -10.55 8.19
C TYR A 53 -2.34 -9.43 7.67
N LEU A 54 -1.77 -8.47 6.92
CA LEU A 54 -2.50 -7.30 6.43
C LEU A 54 -3.24 -7.55 5.11
N GLY A 55 -2.87 -8.59 4.36
CA GLY A 55 -3.39 -8.83 3.01
C GLY A 55 -2.86 -7.87 1.95
N TYR A 56 -1.73 -7.19 2.22
CA TYR A 56 -1.11 -6.23 1.30
C TYR A 56 0.24 -6.72 0.77
N PRO A 57 0.57 -6.45 -0.49
CA PRO A 57 1.89 -6.75 -1.04
C PRO A 57 2.96 -5.88 -0.38
N ASN A 58 4.22 -6.34 -0.43
CA ASN A 58 5.38 -5.58 -0.03
C ASN A 58 6.35 -5.40 -1.21
N ALA A 59 7.27 -4.45 -1.09
CA ALA A 59 8.25 -4.14 -2.12
C ALA A 59 9.53 -4.98 -2.05
N ASN A 60 9.66 -5.90 -1.08
CA ASN A 60 10.84 -6.74 -0.92
C ASN A 60 10.73 -7.99 -1.80
N LYS A 61 11.42 -8.00 -2.94
CA LYS A 61 11.40 -9.11 -3.89
C LYS A 61 11.81 -10.45 -3.25
N THR A 62 12.74 -10.45 -2.30
CA THR A 62 13.20 -11.68 -1.62
C THR A 62 12.16 -12.21 -0.63
N ALA A 63 11.19 -11.41 -0.21
CA ALA A 63 10.08 -11.84 0.63
C ALA A 63 8.95 -12.52 -0.16
N THR A 64 8.86 -12.30 -1.47
CA THR A 64 7.77 -12.83 -2.30
C THR A 64 7.56 -14.35 -2.17
N PRO A 65 8.60 -15.21 -2.15
CA PRO A 65 8.41 -16.65 -1.96
C PRO A 65 7.83 -17.04 -0.58
N LEU A 66 7.94 -16.16 0.41
CA LEU A 66 7.49 -16.36 1.79
C LEU A 66 6.07 -15.81 2.02
N VAL A 67 5.50 -15.14 1.04
CA VAL A 67 4.12 -14.64 1.07
C VAL A 67 3.18 -15.80 0.78
N ASP A 68 2.03 -15.84 1.47
CA ASP A 68 1.00 -16.85 1.29
C ASP A 68 0.56 -16.92 -0.18
N GLN A 69 0.39 -18.13 -0.68
CA GLN A 69 0.06 -18.36 -2.09
C GLN A 69 -1.22 -17.63 -2.50
N VAL A 70 -2.25 -17.64 -1.66
CA VAL A 70 -3.53 -16.96 -1.93
C VAL A 70 -3.33 -15.45 -2.17
N LEU A 71 -2.45 -14.81 -1.40
CA LEU A 71 -2.13 -13.38 -1.58
C LEU A 71 -1.24 -13.18 -2.80
N ARG A 72 -0.23 -14.03 -2.98
CA ARG A 72 0.73 -13.94 -4.09
C ARG A 72 0.06 -14.14 -5.45
N ASP A 73 -0.92 -15.05 -5.53
CA ASP A 73 -1.64 -15.35 -6.77
C ASP A 73 -2.81 -14.38 -7.03
N ASN A 74 -3.05 -13.44 -6.12
CA ASN A 74 -4.08 -12.42 -6.29
C ASN A 74 -3.58 -11.29 -7.22
N PRO A 75 -4.14 -11.14 -8.42
CA PRO A 75 -3.71 -10.11 -9.37
C PRO A 75 -4.01 -8.68 -8.92
N GLY A 76 -4.86 -8.51 -7.91
CA GLY A 76 -5.09 -7.21 -7.26
C GLY A 76 -3.97 -6.82 -6.29
N ALA A 77 -3.27 -7.80 -5.72
CA ALA A 77 -2.13 -7.59 -4.82
C ALA A 77 -0.79 -7.65 -5.57
N TYR A 78 -0.61 -8.67 -6.41
CA TYR A 78 0.59 -8.87 -7.23
C TYR A 78 0.22 -8.84 -8.73
N PRO A 79 -0.01 -7.64 -9.29
CA PRO A 79 -0.41 -7.50 -10.68
C PRO A 79 0.73 -7.88 -11.64
N SER A 80 0.35 -8.27 -12.87
CA SER A 80 1.31 -8.55 -13.93
C SER A 80 2.14 -7.31 -14.30
N ALA A 81 3.29 -7.52 -14.94
CA ALA A 81 4.11 -6.41 -15.44
C ALA A 81 3.34 -5.48 -16.39
N ALA A 82 2.44 -6.03 -17.21
CA ALA A 82 1.58 -5.25 -18.11
C ALA A 82 0.61 -4.36 -17.31
N THR A 83 -0.02 -4.89 -16.25
CA THR A 83 -0.90 -4.13 -15.38
C THR A 83 -0.11 -3.08 -14.59
N LEU A 84 1.07 -3.42 -14.06
CA LEU A 84 1.94 -2.45 -13.37
C LEU A 84 2.30 -1.25 -14.24
N ALA A 85 2.50 -1.45 -15.54
CA ALA A 85 2.81 -0.38 -16.49
C ALA A 85 1.64 0.61 -16.70
N THR A 86 0.41 0.23 -16.35
CA THR A 86 -0.76 1.12 -16.41
C THR A 86 -1.02 1.87 -15.10
N LEU A 87 -0.29 1.55 -14.04
CA LEU A 87 -0.45 2.22 -12.76
C LEU A 87 0.29 3.57 -12.77
N PHE A 88 -0.25 4.54 -12.05
CA PHE A 88 0.34 5.87 -11.93
C PHE A 88 0.38 6.34 -10.47
N PRO A 89 1.46 6.99 -10.03
CA PRO A 89 1.53 7.59 -8.70
C PRO A 89 0.59 8.78 -8.60
N GLY A 90 -0.06 8.93 -7.45
CA GLY A 90 -0.84 10.11 -7.14
C GLY A 90 0.04 11.37 -7.18
N LYS A 91 -0.41 12.43 -7.87
CA LYS A 91 0.27 13.73 -7.84
C LYS A 91 -0.27 14.57 -6.69
N PRO A 92 0.60 15.30 -5.96
CA PRO A 92 0.12 16.29 -5.01
C PRO A 92 -0.81 17.30 -5.68
N LEU A 93 -1.95 17.56 -5.08
CA LEU A 93 -2.88 18.54 -5.57
C LEU A 93 -2.54 19.94 -5.03
N PRO A 94 -2.85 21.01 -5.77
CA PRO A 94 -2.74 22.37 -5.21
C PRO A 94 -3.57 22.47 -3.92
N LEU A 95 -3.07 23.25 -2.94
CA LEU A 95 -3.66 23.36 -1.61
C LEU A 95 -5.16 23.71 -1.65
N LYS A 96 -5.56 24.57 -2.61
CA LYS A 96 -6.98 24.92 -2.81
C LYS A 96 -7.83 23.70 -3.16
N THR A 97 -7.33 22.84 -4.04
CA THR A 97 -8.02 21.61 -4.47
C THR A 97 -8.07 20.59 -3.34
N GLU A 98 -6.99 20.45 -2.57
CA GLU A 98 -6.94 19.59 -1.39
C GLU A 98 -8.01 19.98 -0.35
N ARG A 99 -8.16 21.28 -0.08
CA ARG A 99 -9.22 21.77 0.83
C ARG A 99 -10.62 21.43 0.34
N ILE A 100 -10.87 21.54 -0.96
CA ILE A 100 -12.15 21.16 -1.55
C ILE A 100 -12.37 19.64 -1.41
N ARG A 101 -11.37 18.84 -1.78
CA ARG A 101 -11.42 17.37 -1.66
C ARG A 101 -11.73 16.94 -0.23
N THR A 102 -11.02 17.48 0.75
CA THR A 102 -11.22 17.17 2.17
C THR A 102 -12.63 17.52 2.63
N ARG A 103 -13.14 18.70 2.22
CA ARG A 103 -14.51 19.12 2.55
C ARG A 103 -15.58 18.20 1.96
N VAL A 104 -15.44 17.86 0.68
CA VAL A 104 -16.34 16.92 0.01
C VAL A 104 -16.31 15.56 0.67
N TRP A 105 -15.12 15.04 0.96
CA TRP A 105 -14.95 13.76 1.64
C TRP A 105 -15.57 13.75 3.04
N THR A 106 -15.42 14.84 3.80
CA THR A 106 -16.08 14.99 5.11
C THR A 106 -17.61 14.92 4.96
N LYS A 107 -18.19 15.64 4.00
CA LYS A 107 -19.63 15.58 3.73
C LYS A 107 -20.10 14.17 3.38
N VAL A 108 -19.37 13.46 2.52
CA VAL A 108 -19.71 12.08 2.16
C VAL A 108 -19.71 11.16 3.39
N LYS A 109 -18.73 11.31 4.29
CA LYS A 109 -18.65 10.49 5.50
C LYS A 109 -19.70 10.84 6.56
N SER A 110 -20.04 12.12 6.69
CA SER A 110 -21.02 12.57 7.68
C SER A 110 -22.48 12.45 7.21
N GLY A 111 -22.70 12.19 5.92
CA GLY A 111 -24.04 12.11 5.35
C GLY A 111 -24.76 13.46 5.24
N THR A 112 -24.02 14.58 5.32
CA THR A 112 -24.55 15.96 5.29
C THR A 112 -24.09 16.72 4.06
#